data_cbe42fc292a166c8b39362b83c6e7ab2
#
_entry.id   cbe42fc292a166c8b39362b83c6e7ab2
#
_cell.length_a   1.000
_cell.length_b   1.000
_cell.length_c   1.000
_cell.angle_alpha   90.00
_cell.angle_beta   90.00
_cell.angle_gamma   90.00
#
_symmetry.space_group_name_H-M   'P 1'
#
loop_
_entity.id
_entity.type
_entity.pdbx_description
1 polymer ?
#
loop_
_entity_poly.entity_id
_entity_poly.type
_entity_poly.pdbx_seq_one_letter_code
_entity_poly.pdbx_strand_id
1 'polypeptide(L)'
;TEDVNRYTMEYLTKIEIFAKKYDVLVFVVAHPTKMYKDKDGKMEEPTMYNIKGGGEWYDASYHGILVHRDYENKTVKAKVLKVKFQNLGENGAEAHFKWEPRSGCFIPFESAVNENEAMPWE
;
A
#
# COMPACT_ATOMS: atom_id res chain seq x y z
N THR A 1 -1.72 -19.05 15.09
CA THR A 1 -2.00 -17.61 15.08
C THR A 1 -1.06 -16.83 15.98
N GLU A 2 -0.95 -17.18 17.24
CA GLU A 2 -0.03 -16.53 18.19
C GLU A 2 1.43 -16.68 17.74
N ASP A 3 1.82 -17.84 17.26
CA ASP A 3 3.16 -18.10 16.74
C ASP A 3 3.47 -17.30 15.47
N VAL A 4 2.50 -17.13 14.59
CA VAL A 4 2.65 -16.31 13.37
C VAL A 4 2.85 -14.85 13.73
N ASN A 5 2.08 -14.34 14.67
CA ASN A 5 2.19 -12.94 15.10
C ASN A 5 3.54 -12.67 15.76
N ARG A 6 3.99 -13.57 16.62
CA ARG A 6 5.30 -13.48 17.26
C ARG A 6 6.43 -13.53 16.21
N TYR A 7 6.37 -14.45 15.28
CA TYR A 7 7.34 -14.55 14.20
C TYR A 7 7.39 -13.29 13.35
N THR A 8 6.22 -12.76 12.99
CA THR A 8 6.11 -11.53 12.22
C THR A 8 6.73 -10.35 12.96
N MET A 9 6.45 -10.22 14.25
CA MET A 9 7.00 -9.16 15.09
C MET A 9 8.52 -9.24 15.20
N GLU A 10 9.07 -10.44 15.42
CA GLU A 10 10.52 -10.66 15.45
C GLU A 10 11.18 -10.32 14.11
N TYR A 11 10.58 -10.73 13.02
CA TYR A 11 11.05 -10.46 11.67
C TYR A 11 11.09 -8.96 11.38
N LEU A 12 10.00 -8.25 11.67
CA LEU A 12 9.89 -6.81 11.43
C LEU A 12 10.83 -6.01 12.34
N THR A 13 11.02 -6.46 13.58
CA THR A 13 11.97 -5.84 14.51
C THR A 13 13.41 -5.96 13.99
N LYS A 14 13.79 -7.11 13.46
CA LYS A 14 15.11 -7.30 12.85
C LYS A 14 15.34 -6.40 11.64
N ILE A 15 14.32 -6.23 10.81
CA ILE A 15 14.39 -5.32 9.65
C ILE A 15 14.56 -3.87 10.12
N GLU A 16 13.83 -3.44 11.13
CA GLU A 16 13.95 -2.10 11.70
C GLU A 16 15.35 -1.83 12.24
N ILE A 17 15.89 -2.77 13.02
CA ILE A 17 17.26 -2.68 13.55
C ILE A 17 18.28 -2.59 12.41
N PHE A 18 18.12 -3.41 11.38
CA PHE A 18 18.98 -3.38 10.20
C PHE A 18 18.92 -2.02 9.49
N ALA A 19 17.72 -1.50 9.26
CA ALA A 19 17.53 -0.23 8.57
C ALA A 19 18.18 0.93 9.32
N LYS A 20 18.06 0.96 10.65
CA LYS A 20 18.67 1.97 11.50
C LYS A 20 20.19 1.83 11.55
N LYS A 21 20.68 0.61 11.68
CA LYS A 21 22.13 0.33 11.78
C LYS A 21 22.89 0.78 10.53
N TYR A 22 22.32 0.54 9.36
CA TYR A 22 22.96 0.82 8.08
C TYR A 22 22.46 2.10 7.42
N ASP A 23 21.53 2.82 8.06
CA ASP A 23 20.94 4.05 7.55
C ASP A 23 20.38 3.86 6.12
N VAL A 24 19.57 2.82 5.96
CA VAL A 24 18.97 2.45 4.68
C VAL A 24 17.45 2.42 4.77
N LEU A 25 16.80 2.63 3.63
CA LEU A 25 15.37 2.45 3.46
C LEU A 25 15.11 1.00 3.02
N VAL A 26 14.23 0.30 3.74
CA VAL A 26 13.86 -1.08 3.43
C VAL A 26 12.41 -1.12 2.98
N PHE A 27 12.18 -1.65 1.78
CA PHE A 27 10.84 -1.97 1.29
C PHE A 27 10.59 -3.45 1.45
N VAL A 28 9.48 -3.80 2.10
CA VAL A 28 9.02 -5.19 2.22
C VAL A 28 7.75 -5.33 1.40
N VAL A 29 7.78 -6.21 0.42
CA VAL A 29 6.61 -6.54 -0.40
C VAL A 29 5.90 -7.72 0.24
N ALA A 30 4.63 -7.54 0.57
CA ALA A 30 3.80 -8.57 1.16
C ALA A 30 2.48 -8.68 0.41
N HIS A 31 1.93 -9.89 0.35
CA HIS A 31 0.63 -10.13 -0.29
C HIS A 31 -0.46 -10.25 0.77
N PRO A 32 -1.67 -9.73 0.48
CA PRO A 32 -2.81 -9.95 1.37
C PRO A 32 -3.23 -11.43 1.34
N THR A 33 -3.90 -11.84 2.39
CA THR A 33 -4.61 -13.12 2.40
C THR A 33 -5.74 -13.08 1.38
N LYS A 34 -6.36 -14.24 1.12
CA LYS A 34 -7.45 -14.33 0.15
C LYS A 34 -8.56 -13.33 0.47
N MET A 35 -8.83 -12.46 -0.49
CA MET A 35 -9.91 -11.48 -0.40
C MET A 35 -11.18 -12.03 -1.02
N TYR A 36 -12.31 -11.58 -0.52
CA TYR A 36 -13.63 -12.01 -0.98
C TYR A 36 -14.35 -10.86 -1.67
N LYS A 37 -15.28 -11.21 -2.56
CA LYS A 37 -16.18 -10.24 -3.17
C LYS A 37 -17.28 -9.85 -2.18
N ASP A 38 -17.67 -8.58 -2.19
CA ASP A 38 -18.78 -8.10 -1.42
C ASP A 38 -20.15 -8.54 -2.05
N LYS A 39 -21.27 -8.07 -1.48
CA LYS A 39 -22.62 -8.39 -1.96
C LYS A 39 -22.88 -7.92 -3.39
N ASP A 40 -22.17 -6.88 -3.84
CA ASP A 40 -22.28 -6.32 -5.19
C ASP A 40 -21.33 -6.99 -6.19
N GLY A 41 -20.60 -8.02 -5.78
CA GLY A 41 -19.62 -8.72 -6.60
C GLY A 41 -18.29 -7.99 -6.78
N LYS A 42 -18.08 -6.91 -6.03
CA LYS A 42 -16.86 -6.11 -6.07
C LYS A 42 -15.84 -6.65 -5.08
N MET A 43 -14.58 -6.78 -5.52
CA MET A 43 -13.50 -7.18 -4.63
C MET A 43 -13.25 -6.10 -3.58
N GLU A 44 -13.20 -6.52 -2.33
CA GLU A 44 -12.82 -5.66 -1.22
C GLU A 44 -11.38 -5.18 -1.39
N GLU A 45 -11.15 -3.90 -1.14
CA GLU A 45 -9.80 -3.33 -1.19
C GLU A 45 -8.99 -3.78 0.02
N PRO A 46 -7.79 -4.36 -0.19
CA PRO A 46 -6.98 -4.82 0.93
C PRO A 46 -6.48 -3.67 1.80
N THR A 47 -6.27 -3.99 3.07
CA THR A 47 -5.57 -3.14 4.02
C THR A 47 -4.35 -3.87 4.57
N MET A 48 -3.53 -3.21 5.37
CA MET A 48 -2.39 -3.86 6.01
C MET A 48 -2.81 -4.99 6.97
N TYR A 49 -4.02 -4.92 7.51
CA TYR A 49 -4.57 -5.98 8.38
C TYR A 49 -4.89 -7.27 7.63
N ASN A 50 -4.97 -7.23 6.32
CA ASN A 50 -5.22 -8.40 5.50
C ASN A 50 -3.95 -9.22 5.17
N ILE A 51 -2.77 -8.74 5.57
CA ILE A 51 -1.53 -9.51 5.51
C ILE A 51 -1.54 -10.54 6.64
N LYS A 52 -1.06 -11.75 6.39
CA LYS A 52 -0.92 -12.75 7.44
C LYS A 52 0.01 -12.24 8.54
N GLY A 53 -0.47 -12.19 9.78
CA GLY A 53 0.17 -11.49 10.87
C GLY A 53 -0.30 -10.04 11.05
N GLY A 54 -1.30 -9.65 10.35
CA GLY A 54 -2.08 -8.41 10.27
C GLY A 54 -1.63 -7.20 11.06
N GLY A 55 -2.03 -7.15 12.33
CA GLY A 55 -1.81 -5.99 13.19
C GLY A 55 -0.34 -5.63 13.38
N GLU A 56 0.53 -6.62 13.42
CA GLU A 56 1.98 -6.41 13.58
C GLU A 56 2.59 -5.68 12.39
N TRP A 57 2.11 -5.95 11.18
CA TRP A 57 2.54 -5.21 9.99
C TRP A 57 2.19 -3.73 10.09
N TYR A 58 0.97 -3.44 10.51
CA TYR A 58 0.53 -2.06 10.68
C TYR A 58 1.34 -1.36 11.79
N ASP A 59 1.50 -2.02 12.93
CA ASP A 59 2.13 -1.41 14.09
C ASP A 59 3.63 -1.15 13.89
N ALA A 60 4.33 -2.09 13.25
CA ALA A 60 5.79 -2.01 13.09
C ALA A 60 6.23 -1.15 11.89
N SER A 61 5.37 -0.95 10.89
CA SER A 61 5.74 -0.20 9.68
C SER A 61 5.65 1.31 9.89
N TYR A 62 6.62 2.05 9.39
CA TYR A 62 6.55 3.51 9.34
C TYR A 62 5.61 4.00 8.24
N HIS A 63 5.60 3.31 7.13
CA HIS A 63 4.76 3.62 5.97
C HIS A 63 4.14 2.35 5.41
N GLY A 64 2.92 2.46 4.96
CA GLY A 64 2.22 1.40 4.24
C GLY A 64 1.67 1.92 2.92
N ILE A 65 1.95 1.23 1.84
CA ILE A 65 1.47 1.57 0.51
C ILE A 65 0.75 0.35 -0.08
N LEU A 66 -0.48 0.54 -0.48
CA LEU A 66 -1.23 -0.45 -1.25
C LEU A 66 -1.00 -0.21 -2.74
N VAL A 67 -0.64 -1.27 -3.44
CA VAL A 67 -0.67 -1.28 -4.91
C VAL A 67 -1.82 -2.19 -5.33
N HIS A 68 -2.87 -1.60 -5.86
CA HIS A 68 -4.10 -2.31 -6.20
C HIS A 68 -4.38 -2.20 -7.69
N ARG A 69 -4.54 -3.35 -8.33
CA ARG A 69 -4.82 -3.41 -9.77
C ARG A 69 -6.31 -3.58 -10.01
N ASP A 70 -6.85 -2.69 -10.81
CA ASP A 70 -8.21 -2.77 -11.35
C ASP A 70 -8.16 -3.37 -12.75
N TYR A 71 -8.53 -4.64 -12.85
CA TYR A 71 -8.51 -5.37 -14.12
C TYR A 71 -9.61 -4.91 -15.08
N GLU A 72 -10.72 -4.43 -14.57
CA GLU A 72 -11.85 -3.95 -15.36
C GLU A 72 -11.48 -2.67 -16.12
N ASN A 73 -10.91 -1.71 -15.42
CA ASN A 73 -10.53 -0.42 -15.99
C ASN A 73 -9.08 -0.38 -16.49
N LYS A 74 -8.33 -1.47 -16.32
CA LYS A 74 -6.93 -1.62 -16.71
C LYS A 74 -6.02 -0.54 -16.10
N THR A 75 -6.27 -0.22 -14.84
CA THR A 75 -5.55 0.79 -14.08
C THR A 75 -4.90 0.19 -12.84
N VAL A 76 -3.91 0.89 -12.31
CA VAL A 76 -3.26 0.57 -11.05
C VAL A 76 -3.34 1.79 -10.15
N LYS A 77 -3.70 1.54 -8.89
CA LYS A 77 -3.77 2.56 -7.86
C LYS A 77 -2.69 2.31 -6.81
N ALA A 78 -1.93 3.33 -6.47
CA ALA A 78 -1.09 3.34 -5.29
C ALA A 78 -1.78 4.20 -4.23
N LYS A 79 -2.03 3.63 -3.06
CA LYS A 79 -2.73 4.30 -1.97
C LYS A 79 -1.90 4.27 -0.71
N VAL A 80 -1.78 5.41 -0.05
CA VAL A 80 -1.12 5.50 1.25
C VAL A 80 -2.05 4.94 2.33
N LEU A 81 -1.67 3.80 2.92
CA LEU A 81 -2.43 3.16 4.00
C LEU A 81 -1.98 3.63 5.37
N LYS A 82 -0.73 4.01 5.51
CA LYS A 82 -0.17 4.50 6.76
C LYS A 82 0.99 5.44 6.52
N VAL A 83 0.98 6.55 7.23
CA VAL A 83 2.13 7.43 7.42
C VAL A 83 2.29 7.67 8.91
N LYS A 84 3.41 7.23 9.49
CA LYS A 84 3.66 7.38 10.93
C LYS A 84 3.75 8.85 11.36
N PHE A 85 4.38 9.67 10.54
CA PHE A 85 4.57 11.09 10.80
C PHE A 85 3.69 11.92 9.85
N GLN A 86 2.69 12.59 10.38
CA GLN A 86 1.66 13.29 9.60
C GLN A 86 2.23 14.38 8.67
N ASN A 87 3.37 14.95 9.01
CA ASN A 87 4.04 15.97 8.19
C ASN A 87 4.69 15.41 6.92
N LEU A 88 4.80 14.08 6.77
CA LEU A 88 5.44 13.43 5.63
C LEU A 88 4.45 13.00 4.54
N GLY A 89 3.16 13.01 4.83
CA GLY A 89 2.16 12.58 3.87
C GLY A 89 0.77 12.48 4.46
N GLU A 90 -0.18 12.08 3.65
CA GLU A 90 -1.58 11.98 4.02
C GLU A 90 -2.10 10.55 3.85
N ASN A 91 -2.66 10.00 4.93
CA ASN A 91 -3.33 8.69 4.87
C ASN A 91 -4.53 8.77 3.92
N GLY A 92 -4.65 7.78 3.04
CA GLY A 92 -5.71 7.72 2.07
C GLY A 92 -5.42 8.42 0.75
N ALA A 93 -4.29 9.13 0.64
CA ALA A 93 -3.87 9.74 -0.63
C ALA A 93 -3.65 8.66 -1.70
N GLU A 94 -4.08 8.93 -2.92
CA GLU A 94 -4.04 7.99 -4.02
C GLU A 94 -3.32 8.58 -5.24
N ALA A 95 -2.58 7.72 -5.93
CA ALA A 95 -2.04 8.00 -7.25
C ALA A 95 -2.51 6.90 -8.21
N HIS A 96 -2.88 7.30 -9.42
CA HIS A 96 -3.45 6.40 -10.42
C HIS A 96 -2.53 6.29 -11.63
N PHE A 97 -2.40 5.07 -12.17
CA PHE A 97 -1.50 4.76 -13.26
C PHE A 97 -2.19 3.86 -14.29
N LYS A 98 -1.79 3.99 -15.54
CA LYS A 98 -2.10 3.05 -16.61
C LYS A 98 -0.85 2.28 -17.01
N TRP A 99 -1.01 1.00 -17.25
CA TRP A 99 0.07 0.20 -17.82
C TRP A 99 0.18 0.43 -19.31
N GLU A 100 1.38 0.75 -19.76
CA GLU A 100 1.68 0.85 -21.20
C GLU A 100 2.54 -0.33 -21.64
N PRO A 101 1.97 -1.27 -22.44
CA PRO A 101 2.70 -2.47 -22.85
C PRO A 101 3.95 -2.20 -23.71
N ARG A 102 3.93 -1.14 -24.51
CA ARG A 102 5.05 -0.82 -25.42
C ARG A 102 6.32 -0.44 -24.67
N SER A 103 6.20 0.42 -23.67
CA SER A 103 7.33 0.87 -22.89
C SER A 103 7.61 0.00 -21.66
N GLY A 104 6.62 -0.80 -21.23
CA GLY A 104 6.69 -1.54 -19.99
C GLY A 104 6.65 -0.65 -18.75
N CYS A 105 6.05 0.54 -18.87
CA CYS A 105 5.99 1.54 -17.82
C CYS A 105 4.56 1.79 -17.33
N PHE A 106 4.45 2.26 -16.11
CA PHE A 106 3.21 2.81 -15.58
C PHE A 106 3.17 4.31 -15.85
N ILE A 107 2.10 4.77 -16.47
CA ILE A 107 1.93 6.17 -16.85
C ILE A 107 0.91 6.80 -15.89
N PRO A 108 1.27 7.87 -15.16
CA PRO A 108 0.32 8.58 -14.32
C PRO A 108 -0.84 9.15 -15.12
N PHE A 109 -2.03 9.08 -14.54
CA PHE A 109 -3.19 9.77 -15.08
C PHE A 109 -4.09 10.25 -13.94
N GLU A 110 -4.88 11.29 -14.21
CA GLU A 110 -5.88 11.74 -13.26
C GLU A 110 -7.13 10.86 -13.40
N SER A 111 -7.61 10.33 -12.27
CA SER A 111 -8.92 9.71 -12.27
C SER A 111 -9.98 10.81 -12.42
N ALA A 112 -10.97 10.59 -13.28
CA ALA A 112 -11.99 11.57 -13.65
C ALA A 112 -12.88 12.08 -12.49
N VAL A 113 -12.49 11.89 -11.24
CA VAL A 113 -13.33 12.14 -10.07
C VAL A 113 -13.26 13.57 -9.56
N ASN A 114 -12.25 14.37 -9.94
CA ASN A 114 -12.16 15.77 -9.47
C ASN A 114 -11.57 16.70 -10.54
N GLU A 115 -12.34 16.94 -11.59
CA GLU A 115 -11.98 17.98 -12.56
C GLU A 115 -12.07 19.43 -11.98
N ASN A 116 -12.51 19.57 -10.73
CA ASN A 116 -12.77 20.86 -10.10
C ASN A 116 -11.83 21.21 -8.94
N GLU A 117 -10.89 20.36 -8.58
CA GLU A 117 -9.90 20.72 -7.57
C GLU A 117 -8.58 21.08 -8.26
N ALA A 118 -8.20 22.35 -8.19
CA ALA A 118 -6.88 22.79 -8.59
C ALA A 118 -5.82 22.03 -7.81
N MET A 119 -4.82 21.50 -8.51
CA MET A 119 -3.72 20.80 -7.86
C MET A 119 -2.94 21.78 -6.97
N PRO A 120 -2.48 21.36 -5.78
CA PRO A 120 -1.83 22.26 -4.82
C PRO A 120 -0.55 22.93 -5.36
N TRP A 121 -0.03 22.46 -6.48
CA TRP A 121 1.17 23.01 -7.12
C TRP A 121 0.89 23.83 -8.40
N GLU A 122 -0.37 24.04 -8.72
CA GLU A 122 -0.79 24.96 -9.79
C GLU A 122 -0.98 26.42 -9.25
#